data_6d7de47a066a7fbba33026a7667e3f9e
#
_entry.id   6d7de47a066a7fbba33026a7667e3f9e
#
_cell.length_a   1.000
_cell.length_b   1.000
_cell.length_c   1.000
_cell.angle_alpha   90.00
_cell.angle_beta   90.00
_cell.angle_gamma   90.00
#
_symmetry.space_group_name_H-M   'P 1'
#
loop_
_entity.id
_entity.type
_entity.pdbx_description
1 polymer ?
#
loop_
_entity_poly.entity_id
_entity_poly.type
_entity_poly.pdbx_seq_one_letter_code
_entity_poly.pdbx_strand_id
1 'polypeptide(L)'
;MLFELLSDIIKIDDVLIITKNIGATCEIRSNSLSIRQKEKWITIGDNDGPAHMHINSEMVDSAEFIQEQKPDKISFSVRFFDKSDDRVIAAFFTKMYDESKNLVSSRKELYDSLHQKYSSKIKF
;
A
#
# COMPACT_ATOMS: atom_id res chain seq x y z
N MET A 1 -12.26 4.29 7.77
CA MET A 1 -10.83 4.67 7.78
C MET A 1 -9.96 3.81 6.88
N LEU A 2 -10.14 2.50 6.87
CA LEU A 2 -9.38 1.62 5.97
C LEU A 2 -9.58 1.99 4.49
N PHE A 3 -10.82 2.18 4.06
CA PHE A 3 -11.12 2.55 2.68
C PHE A 3 -10.47 3.90 2.33
N GLU A 4 -10.52 4.86 3.24
CA GLU A 4 -9.93 6.18 3.04
C GLU A 4 -8.41 6.08 2.86
N LEU A 5 -7.73 5.32 3.72
CA LEU A 5 -6.28 5.13 3.61
C LEU A 5 -5.91 4.47 2.29
N LEU A 6 -6.59 3.38 1.93
CA LEU A 6 -6.34 2.70 0.66
C LEU A 6 -6.61 3.61 -0.53
N SER A 7 -7.69 4.42 -0.47
CA SER A 7 -8.00 5.38 -1.53
C SER A 7 -6.89 6.41 -1.70
N ASP A 8 -6.37 6.93 -0.61
CA ASP A 8 -5.28 7.90 -0.67
C ASP A 8 -4.00 7.29 -1.25
N ILE A 9 -3.71 6.03 -0.89
CA ILE A 9 -2.55 5.31 -1.43
C ILE A 9 -2.70 5.08 -2.95
N ILE A 10 -3.88 4.62 -3.39
CA ILE A 10 -4.12 4.30 -4.79
C ILE A 10 -4.04 5.53 -5.70
N LYS A 11 -4.32 6.72 -5.18
CA LYS A 11 -4.18 7.97 -5.93
C LYS A 11 -2.73 8.34 -6.23
N ILE A 12 -1.79 7.74 -5.53
CA ILE A 12 -0.36 7.98 -5.75
C ILE A 12 0.14 6.98 -6.79
N ASP A 13 0.73 7.48 -7.87
CA ASP A 13 1.31 6.61 -8.90
C ASP A 13 2.55 5.89 -8.38
N ASP A 14 2.85 4.77 -9.01
CA ASP A 14 4.07 4.01 -8.75
C ASP A 14 4.16 3.45 -7.32
N VAL A 15 3.01 3.03 -6.80
CA VAL A 15 2.90 2.25 -5.58
C VAL A 15 2.51 0.82 -5.96
N LEU A 16 3.23 -0.17 -5.44
CA LEU A 16 2.91 -1.58 -5.66
C LEU A 16 2.07 -2.10 -4.50
N ILE A 17 0.88 -2.61 -4.84
CA ILE A 17 0.03 -3.30 -3.86
C ILE A 17 0.36 -4.78 -3.98
N ILE A 18 0.78 -5.37 -2.88
CA ILE A 18 1.38 -6.71 -2.88
C ILE A 18 0.59 -7.64 -1.97
N THR A 19 0.22 -8.81 -2.50
CA THR A 19 -0.21 -9.95 -1.71
C THR A 19 0.78 -11.08 -1.92
N LYS A 20 1.02 -11.87 -0.89
CA LYS A 20 1.90 -13.02 -1.04
C LYS A 20 1.56 -14.12 -0.05
N ASN A 21 1.94 -15.33 -0.42
CA ASN A 21 1.98 -16.47 0.49
C ASN A 21 3.36 -17.12 0.34
N ILE A 22 3.54 -18.31 0.93
CA ILE A 22 4.82 -19.03 0.89
C ILE A 22 5.29 -19.29 -0.55
N GLY A 23 4.34 -19.56 -1.47
CA GLY A 23 4.69 -20.03 -2.81
C GLY A 23 4.60 -18.99 -3.92
N ALA A 24 4.00 -17.81 -3.66
CA ALA A 24 3.75 -16.84 -4.73
C ALA A 24 3.62 -15.42 -4.21
N THR A 25 4.01 -14.47 -5.06
CA THR A 25 3.81 -13.03 -4.79
C THR A 25 3.05 -12.43 -5.96
N CYS A 26 2.00 -11.66 -5.67
CA CYS A 26 1.25 -10.92 -6.67
C CYS A 26 1.44 -9.43 -6.41
N GLU A 27 1.83 -8.68 -7.44
CA GLU A 27 2.06 -7.25 -7.35
C GLU A 27 1.25 -6.52 -8.42
N ILE A 28 0.46 -5.53 -8.00
CA ILE A 28 -0.25 -4.67 -8.95
C ILE A 28 0.15 -3.23 -8.69
N ARG A 29 0.33 -2.48 -9.79
CA ARG A 29 0.75 -1.08 -9.71
C ARG A 29 -0.48 -0.17 -9.62
N SER A 30 -0.39 0.84 -8.76
CA SER A 30 -1.51 1.76 -8.47
C SER A 30 -1.95 2.61 -9.67
N ASN A 31 -1.07 2.85 -10.62
CA ASN A 31 -1.31 3.79 -11.73
C ASN A 31 -2.62 3.47 -12.46
N SER A 32 -3.51 4.47 -12.51
CA SER A 32 -4.79 4.39 -13.23
C SER A 32 -5.78 3.35 -12.70
N LEU A 33 -5.55 2.83 -11.50
CA LEU A 33 -6.51 1.91 -10.89
C LEU A 33 -7.57 2.67 -10.11
N SER A 34 -8.81 2.20 -10.24
CA SER A 34 -9.94 2.69 -9.44
C SER A 34 -9.99 1.94 -8.10
N ILE A 35 -10.74 2.48 -7.16
CA ILE A 35 -11.02 1.80 -5.90
C ILE A 35 -12.48 2.06 -5.52
N ARG A 36 -13.15 1.02 -5.01
CA ARG A 36 -14.55 1.09 -4.58
C ARG A 36 -14.80 0.08 -3.47
N GLN A 37 -15.84 0.31 -2.71
CA GLN A 37 -16.26 -0.64 -1.66
C GLN A 37 -17.75 -0.97 -1.82
N LYS A 38 -18.05 -2.24 -1.73
CA LYS A 38 -19.42 -2.74 -1.65
C LYS A 38 -19.49 -3.73 -0.48
N GLU A 39 -20.27 -3.39 0.54
CA GLU A 39 -20.34 -4.16 1.78
C GLU A 39 -18.94 -4.29 2.39
N LYS A 40 -18.50 -5.49 2.70
CA LYS A 40 -17.16 -5.71 3.28
C LYS A 40 -16.03 -5.73 2.25
N TRP A 41 -16.36 -5.77 0.95
CA TRP A 41 -15.36 -5.94 -0.09
C TRP A 41 -14.88 -4.62 -0.67
N ILE A 42 -13.60 -4.36 -0.54
CA ILE A 42 -12.91 -3.26 -1.19
C ILE A 42 -12.27 -3.82 -2.45
N THR A 43 -12.57 -3.21 -3.60
CA THR A 43 -12.02 -3.63 -4.88
C THR A 43 -11.10 -2.56 -5.43
N ILE A 44 -9.88 -2.94 -5.71
CA ILE A 44 -8.88 -2.10 -6.39
C ILE A 44 -8.81 -2.59 -7.82
N GLY A 45 -8.98 -1.67 -8.78
CA GLY A 45 -9.00 -2.01 -10.21
C GLY A 45 -10.36 -2.46 -10.68
N ASP A 46 -10.54 -2.51 -12.00
CA ASP A 46 -11.79 -2.94 -12.62
C ASP A 46 -11.78 -4.44 -12.85
N ASN A 47 -12.93 -5.09 -12.61
CA ASN A 47 -13.06 -6.54 -12.81
C ASN A 47 -12.70 -6.97 -14.23
N ASP A 48 -12.96 -6.12 -15.21
CA ASP A 48 -12.66 -6.37 -16.63
C ASP A 48 -11.34 -5.74 -17.05
N GLY A 49 -10.59 -5.15 -16.12
CA GLY A 49 -9.33 -4.50 -16.41
C GLY A 49 -8.15 -5.47 -16.37
N PRO A 50 -6.94 -4.95 -16.64
CA PRO A 50 -5.73 -5.78 -16.67
C PRO A 50 -5.31 -6.32 -15.31
N ALA A 51 -5.73 -5.66 -14.23
CA ALA A 51 -5.39 -6.08 -12.87
C ALA A 51 -6.48 -5.62 -11.91
N HIS A 52 -6.82 -6.48 -10.96
CA HIS A 52 -7.74 -6.11 -9.88
C HIS A 52 -7.52 -6.97 -8.65
N MET A 53 -7.98 -6.49 -7.52
CA MET A 53 -7.83 -7.15 -6.23
C MET A 53 -9.08 -6.89 -5.39
N HIS A 54 -9.52 -7.91 -4.67
CA HIS A 54 -10.62 -7.79 -3.70
C HIS A 54 -10.06 -7.98 -2.30
N ILE A 55 -10.36 -7.04 -1.41
CA ILE A 55 -9.89 -7.08 -0.03
C ILE A 55 -11.13 -7.18 0.87
N ASN A 56 -11.15 -8.20 1.73
CA ASN A 56 -12.18 -8.32 2.76
C ASN A 56 -11.83 -7.37 3.91
N SER A 57 -12.55 -6.27 4.02
CA SER A 57 -12.26 -5.24 5.02
C SER A 57 -12.39 -5.74 6.46
N GLU A 58 -13.22 -6.77 6.69
CA GLU A 58 -13.38 -7.35 8.03
C GLU A 58 -12.15 -8.13 8.47
N MET A 59 -11.28 -8.51 7.54
CA MET A 59 -10.06 -9.25 7.84
C MET A 59 -8.84 -8.35 8.02
N VAL A 60 -9.01 -7.04 7.89
CA VAL A 60 -7.91 -6.07 8.07
C VAL A 60 -8.13 -5.33 9.39
N ASP A 61 -7.27 -5.60 10.37
CA ASP A 61 -7.40 -5.07 11.71
C ASP A 61 -6.58 -3.80 11.94
N SER A 62 -5.42 -3.70 11.31
CA SER A 62 -4.49 -2.59 11.54
C SER A 62 -3.62 -2.32 10.32
N ALA A 63 -2.97 -1.16 10.35
CA ALA A 63 -1.95 -0.79 9.37
C ALA A 63 -0.77 -0.13 10.07
N GLU A 64 0.37 -0.19 9.43
CA GLU A 64 1.59 0.41 9.96
C GLU A 64 2.43 1.00 8.83
N PHE A 65 2.89 2.24 9.03
CA PHE A 65 3.85 2.90 8.14
C PHE A 65 5.24 2.43 8.53
N ILE A 66 5.94 1.77 7.60
CA ILE A 66 7.22 1.14 7.88
C ILE A 66 8.28 1.66 6.92
N GLN A 67 9.35 2.22 7.49
CA GLN A 67 10.57 2.55 6.77
C GLN A 67 11.62 1.53 7.17
N GLU A 68 12.02 0.70 6.22
CA GLU A 68 12.93 -0.41 6.50
C GLU A 68 14.31 -0.15 5.89
N GLN A 69 15.35 -0.15 6.73
CA GLN A 69 16.71 0.03 6.26
C GLN A 69 17.18 -1.22 5.51
N LYS A 70 17.53 -1.03 4.26
CA LYS A 70 18.17 -2.04 3.41
C LYS A 70 19.66 -1.70 3.28
N PRO A 71 20.50 -2.61 2.76
CA PRO A 71 21.94 -2.32 2.65
C PRO A 71 22.28 -1.05 1.89
N ASP A 72 21.49 -0.69 0.87
CA ASP A 72 21.78 0.43 -0.02
C ASP A 72 20.73 1.54 -0.01
N LYS A 73 19.62 1.35 0.70
CA LYS A 73 18.52 2.32 0.69
C LYS A 73 17.55 2.06 1.81
N ILE A 74 16.58 2.98 1.98
CA ILE A 74 15.43 2.80 2.85
C ILE A 74 14.22 2.42 1.97
N SER A 75 13.49 1.39 2.36
CA SER A 75 12.25 0.97 1.74
C SER A 75 11.07 1.63 2.48
N PHE A 76 10.11 2.18 1.74
CA PHE A 76 8.96 2.88 2.29
C PHE A 76 7.69 2.10 1.98
N SER A 77 6.94 1.75 3.02
CA SER A 77 5.72 0.95 2.83
C SER A 77 4.65 1.28 3.87
N VAL A 78 3.42 0.87 3.53
CA VAL A 78 2.31 0.78 4.47
C VAL A 78 1.87 -0.68 4.44
N ARG A 79 1.89 -1.34 5.58
CA ARG A 79 1.56 -2.78 5.69
C ARG A 79 0.29 -2.94 6.50
N PHE A 80 -0.56 -3.86 6.05
CA PHE A 80 -1.89 -4.09 6.63
C PHE A 80 -1.93 -5.50 7.21
N PHE A 81 -2.44 -5.61 8.43
CA PHE A 81 -2.39 -6.85 9.21
C PHE A 81 -3.77 -7.29 9.67
N ASP A 82 -3.94 -8.59 9.82
CA ASP A 82 -5.14 -9.16 10.44
C ASP A 82 -5.00 -9.19 11.97
N LYS A 83 -5.98 -9.77 12.66
CA LYS A 83 -5.99 -9.84 14.13
C LYS A 83 -4.87 -10.68 14.70
N SER A 84 -4.28 -11.56 13.89
CA SER A 84 -3.16 -12.41 14.30
C SER A 84 -1.81 -11.80 13.96
N ASP A 85 -1.80 -10.53 13.53
CA ASP A 85 -0.61 -9.82 13.07
C ASP A 85 0.04 -10.43 11.82
N ASP A 86 -0.74 -11.21 11.06
CA ASP A 86 -0.31 -11.68 9.74
C ASP A 86 -0.61 -10.61 8.70
N ARG A 87 0.32 -10.43 7.77
CA ARG A 87 0.17 -9.42 6.74
C ARG A 87 -0.88 -9.85 5.70
N VAL A 88 -1.89 -9.02 5.50
CA VAL A 88 -2.93 -9.22 4.47
C VAL A 88 -2.45 -8.69 3.13
N ILE A 89 -2.08 -7.41 3.11
CA ILE A 89 -1.50 -6.74 1.93
C ILE A 89 -0.44 -5.76 2.39
N ALA A 90 0.35 -5.27 1.43
CA ALA A 90 1.28 -4.18 1.68
C ALA A 90 1.29 -3.25 0.46
N ALA A 91 1.54 -1.98 0.72
CA ALA A 91 1.74 -0.97 -0.32
C ALA A 91 3.19 -0.50 -0.24
N PHE A 92 3.98 -0.80 -1.28
CA PHE A 92 5.38 -0.39 -1.34
C PHE A 92 5.52 0.78 -2.30
N PHE A 93 6.10 1.87 -1.83
CA PHE A 93 6.33 3.06 -2.63
C PHE A 93 7.58 2.83 -3.48
N THR A 94 7.40 2.80 -4.80
CA THR A 94 8.51 2.63 -5.74
C THR A 94 8.92 3.98 -6.31
N LYS A 95 10.01 3.99 -7.09
CA LYS A 95 10.56 5.21 -7.69
C LYS A 95 10.88 6.29 -6.66
N MET A 96 11.29 5.85 -5.47
CA MET A 96 11.69 6.74 -4.39
C MET A 96 13.09 7.31 -4.60
N TYR A 97 13.87 6.71 -5.48
CA TYR A 97 15.25 7.09 -5.74
C TYR A 97 15.47 7.34 -7.23
N ASP A 98 16.31 8.31 -7.56
CA ASP A 98 16.67 8.62 -8.95
C ASP A 98 17.77 7.66 -9.45
N GLU A 99 18.23 7.89 -10.69
CA GLU A 99 19.26 7.06 -11.32
C GLU A 99 20.60 7.13 -10.58
N SER A 100 20.85 8.24 -9.87
CA SER A 100 22.04 8.43 -9.05
C SER A 100 21.88 7.91 -7.63
N LYS A 101 20.78 7.22 -7.35
CA LYS A 101 20.41 6.66 -6.04
C LYS A 101 20.16 7.71 -4.97
N ASN A 102 19.79 8.92 -5.37
CA ASN A 102 19.38 9.97 -4.45
C ASN A 102 17.88 9.89 -4.20
N LEU A 103 17.48 10.11 -2.96
CA LEU A 103 16.07 10.12 -2.59
C LEU A 103 15.35 11.26 -3.31
N VAL A 104 14.24 10.93 -3.97
CA VAL A 104 13.40 11.91 -4.67
C VAL A 104 12.49 12.58 -3.65
N SER A 105 12.77 13.83 -3.32
CA SER A 105 12.07 14.55 -2.24
C SER A 105 10.57 14.66 -2.45
N SER A 106 10.11 14.85 -3.70
CA SER A 106 8.67 14.92 -3.99
C SER A 106 7.96 13.59 -3.68
N ARG A 107 8.62 12.47 -3.92
CA ARG A 107 8.07 11.15 -3.60
C ARG A 107 8.03 10.93 -2.09
N LYS A 108 9.10 11.30 -1.40
CA LYS A 108 9.14 11.20 0.05
C LYS A 108 8.06 12.07 0.70
N GLU A 109 7.79 13.26 0.18
CA GLU A 109 6.74 14.13 0.68
C GLU A 109 5.35 13.48 0.59
N LEU A 110 5.08 12.73 -0.48
CA LEU A 110 3.81 12.00 -0.62
C LEU A 110 3.66 10.97 0.50
N TYR A 111 4.70 10.20 0.77
CA TYR A 111 4.69 9.23 1.86
C TYR A 111 4.56 9.91 3.22
N ASP A 112 5.36 10.93 3.47
CA ASP A 112 5.37 11.63 4.75
C ASP A 112 4.02 12.30 5.04
N SER A 113 3.36 12.84 4.02
CA SER A 113 2.03 13.45 4.17
C SER A 113 0.97 12.45 4.60
N LEU A 114 1.00 11.24 4.02
CA LEU A 114 0.12 10.16 4.45
C LEU A 114 0.44 9.71 5.86
N HIS A 115 1.70 9.55 6.17
CA HIS A 115 2.15 9.13 7.50
C HIS A 115 1.68 10.14 8.56
N GLN A 116 1.78 11.42 8.27
CA GLN A 116 1.31 12.47 9.17
C GLN A 116 -0.22 12.44 9.34
N LYS A 117 -0.94 12.23 8.22
CA LYS A 117 -2.41 12.19 8.25
C LYS A 117 -2.95 11.01 9.06
N TYR A 118 -2.32 9.85 8.98
CA TYR A 118 -2.86 8.59 9.53
C TYR A 118 -2.14 8.08 10.77
N SER A 119 -0.96 8.58 11.10
CA SER A 119 -0.10 8.10 12.19
C SER A 119 0.65 6.80 11.84
N SER A 120 1.65 6.47 12.66
CA SER A 120 2.54 5.34 12.38
C SER A 120 1.84 4.00 12.48
N LYS A 121 0.90 3.85 13.42
CA LYS A 121 0.10 2.64 13.62
C LYS A 121 -1.36 3.01 13.70
N ILE A 122 -2.18 2.30 12.96
CA ILE A 122 -3.61 2.57 12.85
C ILE A 122 -4.37 1.29 13.17
N LYS A 123 -5.35 1.41 14.06
CA LYS A 123 -6.28 0.34 14.35
C LYS A 123 -7.61 0.67 13.69
N PHE A 124 -8.17 -0.29 12.97
CA PHE A 124 -9.44 -0.08 12.26
C PHE A 124 -10.64 -0.56 13.04
#